data_eccc3855e5a582451e3a878b0161e399
#
_entry.id   eccc3855e5a582451e3a878b0161e399
#
_cell.length_a   1.000
_cell.length_b   1.000
_cell.length_c   1.000
_cell.angle_alpha   90.00
_cell.angle_beta   90.00
_cell.angle_gamma   90.00
#
_symmetry.space_group_name_H-M   'P 1'
#
loop_
_entity.id
_entity.type
_entity.pdbx_description
1 polymer ?
#
loop_
_entity_poly.entity_id
_entity_poly.type
_entity_poly.pdbx_seq_one_letter_code
_entity_poly.pdbx_strand_id
1 'polypeptide(L)'
;PEIDEYGICKGITKEQIENIITKETSIKAMVLVSPTYEGRVSDIEGISDVLHRNNIPLIVDEAHGAHFIYHEAFPESAANSGADIVIQSLHKTLPAFTQTGLLHLCTDCVTREMMQKKLSIFQSSSPSYVLIASIEQCIHICNENRGYFQQYYEKLWILREKLEELKYIKLVPTDDIGKLVFSVKDTTISGEELFEILRDNYHLEMEMSELYYVIAMTSVCDTQEGYDRLYQALKEIDSEITKKNTEYLFFGKMIFIKIKRC
;
A
#
# COMPACT_ATOMS: atom_id res chain seq x y z
N PRO A 1 -2.61 13.89 -7.05
CA PRO A 1 -3.29 12.70 -7.56
C PRO A 1 -4.77 12.97 -7.82
N GLU A 2 -5.37 12.22 -8.74
CA GLU A 2 -6.81 12.18 -8.92
C GLU A 2 -7.43 11.30 -7.82
N ILE A 3 -8.69 11.58 -7.50
CA ILE A 3 -9.46 10.80 -6.53
C ILE A 3 -10.50 9.99 -7.28
N ASP A 4 -10.67 8.72 -6.92
CA ASP A 4 -11.68 7.84 -7.51
C ASP A 4 -13.07 8.01 -6.85
N GLU A 5 -14.04 7.24 -7.34
CA GLU A 5 -15.42 7.25 -6.84
C GLU A 5 -15.55 6.82 -5.37
N TYR A 6 -14.57 6.10 -4.82
CA TYR A 6 -14.53 5.68 -3.42
C TYR A 6 -13.86 6.71 -2.49
N GLY A 7 -13.30 7.79 -3.05
CA GLY A 7 -12.58 8.81 -2.30
C GLY A 7 -11.08 8.48 -2.12
N ILE A 8 -10.55 7.53 -2.88
CA ILE A 8 -9.18 7.03 -2.80
C ILE A 8 -8.31 7.70 -3.87
N CYS A 9 -7.09 8.07 -3.51
CA CYS A 9 -6.11 8.60 -4.45
C CYS A 9 -5.68 7.50 -5.44
N LYS A 10 -5.75 7.82 -6.73
CA LYS A 10 -5.19 6.97 -7.79
C LYS A 10 -3.67 7.05 -7.81
N GLY A 11 -3.03 6.09 -8.45
CA GLY A 11 -1.60 6.16 -8.80
C GLY A 11 -1.29 7.42 -9.63
N ILE A 12 -0.06 7.89 -9.51
CA ILE A 12 0.44 9.03 -10.29
C ILE A 12 0.77 8.54 -11.70
N THR A 13 0.41 9.33 -12.71
CA THR A 13 0.70 9.01 -14.11
C THR A 13 1.89 9.81 -14.63
N LYS A 14 2.48 9.33 -15.72
CA LYS A 14 3.54 10.00 -16.46
C LYS A 14 3.13 11.42 -16.87
N GLU A 15 1.92 11.60 -17.39
CA GLU A 15 1.43 12.89 -17.88
C GLU A 15 1.31 13.93 -16.76
N GLN A 16 0.95 13.50 -15.56
CA GLN A 16 0.92 14.38 -14.39
C GLN A 16 2.32 14.89 -14.05
N ILE A 17 3.34 14.05 -14.15
CA ILE A 17 4.74 14.44 -13.90
C ILE A 17 5.26 15.35 -15.03
N GLU A 18 4.99 15.05 -16.28
CA GLU A 18 5.33 15.94 -17.43
C GLU A 18 4.78 17.35 -17.22
N ASN A 19 3.53 17.45 -16.81
CA ASN A 19 2.88 18.74 -16.51
C ASN A 19 3.53 19.50 -15.34
N ILE A 20 4.04 18.79 -14.33
CA ILE A 20 4.72 19.39 -13.17
C ILE A 20 6.09 19.93 -13.61
N ILE A 21 6.89 19.12 -14.31
CA ILE A 21 8.25 19.49 -14.74
C ILE A 21 8.23 20.68 -15.70
N THR A 22 7.20 20.76 -16.57
CA THR A 22 7.06 21.89 -17.49
C THR A 22 6.82 23.21 -16.76
N LYS A 23 6.18 23.19 -15.58
CA LYS A 23 5.83 24.38 -14.81
C LYS A 23 6.90 24.72 -13.76
N GLU A 24 7.60 23.70 -13.26
CA GLU A 24 8.58 23.84 -12.18
C GLU A 24 9.92 23.30 -12.63
N THR A 25 10.86 24.20 -12.92
CA THR A 25 12.18 23.85 -13.48
C THR A 25 13.27 23.69 -12.40
N SER A 26 12.93 23.94 -11.13
CA SER A 26 13.91 23.89 -10.03
C SER A 26 13.95 22.53 -9.31
N ILE A 27 13.18 21.54 -9.77
CA ILE A 27 13.10 20.21 -9.16
C ILE A 27 14.47 19.52 -9.19
N LYS A 28 14.93 19.02 -8.04
CA LYS A 28 16.21 18.33 -7.88
C LYS A 28 16.07 16.83 -7.66
N ALA A 29 14.94 16.39 -7.19
CA ALA A 29 14.59 14.97 -7.01
C ALA A 29 13.08 14.85 -6.91
N MET A 30 12.56 13.67 -7.25
CA MET A 30 11.17 13.30 -7.04
C MET A 30 11.08 12.19 -6.01
N VAL A 31 10.16 12.32 -5.06
CA VAL A 31 9.83 11.25 -4.10
C VAL A 31 8.37 10.85 -4.30
N LEU A 32 8.12 9.56 -4.51
CA LEU A 32 6.78 9.00 -4.66
C LEU A 32 6.57 7.88 -3.66
N VAL A 33 5.33 7.73 -3.19
CA VAL A 33 4.87 6.54 -2.46
C VAL A 33 4.12 5.65 -3.45
N SER A 34 4.61 4.43 -3.68
CA SER A 34 4.00 3.44 -4.57
C SER A 34 4.41 2.04 -4.12
N PRO A 35 3.45 1.16 -3.75
CA PRO A 35 2.01 1.41 -3.74
C PRO A 35 1.58 2.42 -2.67
N THR A 36 0.39 3.01 -2.85
CA THR A 36 -0.26 3.76 -1.78
C THR A 36 -0.73 2.81 -0.67
N TYR A 37 -1.22 3.36 0.43
CA TYR A 37 -1.75 2.56 1.54
C TYR A 37 -2.90 1.64 1.09
N GLU A 38 -3.73 2.13 0.18
CA GLU A 38 -4.87 1.41 -0.39
C GLU A 38 -4.47 0.42 -1.50
N GLY A 39 -3.18 0.36 -1.85
CA GLY A 39 -2.67 -0.57 -2.87
C GLY A 39 -2.80 -0.07 -4.30
N ARG A 40 -2.81 1.26 -4.52
CA ARG A 40 -2.70 1.84 -5.86
C ARG A 40 -1.25 2.03 -6.25
N VAL A 41 -0.89 1.66 -7.47
CA VAL A 41 0.47 1.76 -8.00
C VAL A 41 0.56 2.89 -9.03
N SER A 42 1.66 3.63 -8.98
CA SER A 42 1.98 4.69 -9.95
C SER A 42 2.70 4.11 -11.17
N ASP A 43 2.62 4.79 -12.31
CA ASP A 43 3.36 4.45 -13.54
C ASP A 43 4.86 4.75 -13.37
N ILE A 44 5.55 3.91 -12.58
CA ILE A 44 6.96 4.16 -12.22
C ILE A 44 7.86 4.18 -13.44
N GLU A 45 7.67 3.27 -14.40
CA GLU A 45 8.48 3.22 -15.63
C GLU A 45 8.31 4.50 -16.46
N GLY A 46 7.08 4.89 -16.75
CA GLY A 46 6.82 6.12 -17.49
C GLY A 46 7.28 7.38 -16.76
N ILE A 47 7.15 7.41 -15.42
CA ILE A 47 7.61 8.52 -14.57
C ILE A 47 9.14 8.61 -14.58
N SER A 48 9.83 7.47 -14.40
CA SER A 48 11.31 7.44 -14.40
C SER A 48 11.87 7.93 -15.74
N ASP A 49 11.29 7.50 -16.84
CA ASP A 49 11.65 7.95 -18.18
C ASP A 49 11.60 9.47 -18.34
N VAL A 50 10.54 10.09 -17.83
CA VAL A 50 10.36 11.55 -17.89
C VAL A 50 11.38 12.26 -17.00
N LEU A 51 11.58 11.77 -15.79
CA LEU A 51 12.49 12.37 -14.83
C LEU A 51 13.94 12.26 -15.28
N HIS A 52 14.36 11.10 -15.79
CA HIS A 52 15.73 10.87 -16.24
C HIS A 52 16.11 11.74 -17.46
N ARG A 53 15.17 11.97 -18.41
CA ARG A 53 15.39 12.93 -19.49
C ARG A 53 15.65 14.36 -19.02
N ASN A 54 15.25 14.68 -17.80
CA ASN A 54 15.45 15.98 -17.15
C ASN A 54 16.55 15.96 -16.06
N ASN A 55 17.32 14.86 -15.96
CA ASN A 55 18.35 14.64 -14.95
C ASN A 55 17.82 14.76 -13.50
N ILE A 56 16.59 14.30 -13.26
CA ILE A 56 15.93 14.31 -11.95
C ILE A 56 15.88 12.87 -11.44
N PRO A 57 16.51 12.53 -10.30
CA PRO A 57 16.43 11.21 -9.71
C PRO A 57 15.05 10.93 -9.11
N LEU A 58 14.60 9.66 -9.23
CA LEU A 58 13.37 9.13 -8.67
C LEU A 58 13.65 8.28 -7.43
N ILE A 59 13.04 8.65 -6.32
CA ILE A 59 13.04 7.89 -5.07
C ILE A 59 11.62 7.35 -4.86
N VAL A 60 11.48 6.04 -4.68
CA VAL A 60 10.19 5.42 -4.44
C VAL A 60 10.15 4.83 -3.03
N ASP A 61 9.19 5.29 -2.23
CA ASP A 61 8.82 4.63 -1.00
C ASP A 61 7.86 3.47 -1.36
N GLU A 62 8.43 2.27 -1.45
CA GLU A 62 7.74 1.01 -1.71
C GLU A 62 7.59 0.19 -0.42
N ALA A 63 7.38 0.86 0.71
CA ALA A 63 7.29 0.20 2.01
C ALA A 63 6.23 -0.92 2.06
N HIS A 64 5.18 -0.82 1.25
CA HIS A 64 4.11 -1.82 1.17
C HIS A 64 4.26 -2.80 -0.01
N GLY A 65 5.32 -2.73 -0.80
CA GLY A 65 5.51 -3.54 -2.02
C GLY A 65 6.65 -4.56 -1.96
N ALA A 66 7.21 -4.87 -0.78
CA ALA A 66 8.35 -5.79 -0.67
C ALA A 66 8.05 -7.22 -1.20
N HIS A 67 6.78 -7.62 -1.29
CA HIS A 67 6.34 -8.91 -1.82
C HIS A 67 6.20 -8.96 -3.34
N PHE A 68 6.23 -7.84 -4.04
CA PHE A 68 5.95 -7.77 -5.48
C PHE A 68 6.84 -8.68 -6.32
N ILE A 69 8.11 -8.78 -5.99
CA ILE A 69 9.10 -9.57 -6.74
C ILE A 69 8.89 -11.09 -6.66
N TYR A 70 7.98 -11.57 -5.82
CA TYR A 70 7.85 -13.01 -5.55
C TYR A 70 6.77 -13.71 -6.38
N HIS A 71 5.85 -12.96 -7.02
CA HIS A 71 4.81 -13.56 -7.87
C HIS A 71 4.28 -12.56 -8.90
N GLU A 72 4.06 -13.03 -10.15
CA GLU A 72 3.66 -12.21 -11.30
C GLU A 72 2.25 -11.58 -11.22
N ALA A 73 1.41 -12.05 -10.32
CA ALA A 73 0.08 -11.47 -10.08
C ALA A 73 0.14 -10.14 -9.27
N PHE A 74 1.27 -9.84 -8.68
CA PHE A 74 1.50 -8.54 -8.03
C PHE A 74 2.10 -7.53 -9.02
N PRO A 75 2.01 -6.24 -8.74
CA PRO A 75 2.63 -5.20 -9.56
C PRO A 75 4.14 -5.40 -9.71
N GLU A 76 4.72 -4.85 -10.77
CA GLU A 76 6.17 -4.80 -10.91
C GLU A 76 6.77 -3.88 -9.84
N SER A 77 7.87 -4.33 -9.21
CA SER A 77 8.57 -3.52 -8.21
C SER A 77 9.22 -2.29 -8.85
N ALA A 78 9.17 -1.17 -8.15
CA ALA A 78 9.84 0.06 -8.56
C ALA A 78 11.36 -0.13 -8.79
N ALA A 79 11.96 -1.12 -8.14
CA ALA A 79 13.37 -1.45 -8.34
C ALA A 79 13.67 -1.99 -9.75
N ASN A 80 12.69 -2.59 -10.42
CA ASN A 80 12.79 -3.07 -11.79
C ASN A 80 12.20 -2.10 -12.82
N SER A 81 11.49 -1.06 -12.35
CA SER A 81 10.74 -0.11 -13.19
C SER A 81 11.45 1.24 -13.35
N GLY A 82 12.78 1.29 -13.09
CA GLY A 82 13.61 2.47 -13.37
C GLY A 82 13.72 3.48 -12.23
N ALA A 83 13.20 3.22 -11.04
CA ALA A 83 13.48 4.06 -9.88
C ALA A 83 14.99 4.05 -9.53
N ASP A 84 15.54 5.18 -9.07
CA ASP A 84 16.97 5.25 -8.68
C ASP A 84 17.20 4.71 -7.27
N ILE A 85 16.28 5.00 -6.37
CA ILE A 85 16.31 4.53 -4.99
C ILE A 85 14.93 3.97 -4.63
N VAL A 86 14.92 2.77 -4.06
CA VAL A 86 13.69 2.15 -3.57
C VAL A 86 13.84 1.78 -2.11
N ILE A 87 12.81 2.09 -1.31
CA ILE A 87 12.78 1.80 0.12
C ILE A 87 11.65 0.81 0.38
N GLN A 88 11.97 -0.34 0.98
CA GLN A 88 11.00 -1.38 1.30
C GLN A 88 11.00 -1.70 2.79
N SER A 89 9.83 -1.93 3.37
CA SER A 89 9.64 -2.45 4.72
C SER A 89 9.30 -3.94 4.65
N LEU A 90 10.26 -4.81 4.99
CA LEU A 90 10.03 -6.25 4.89
C LEU A 90 8.91 -6.73 5.83
N HIS A 91 8.90 -6.19 7.05
CA HIS A 91 7.96 -6.58 8.10
C HIS A 91 6.49 -6.28 7.83
N LYS A 92 6.17 -5.50 6.78
CA LYS A 92 4.78 -5.17 6.45
C LYS A 92 4.09 -6.26 5.63
N THR A 93 4.83 -6.88 4.72
CA THR A 93 4.24 -7.82 3.75
C THR A 93 4.98 -9.16 3.66
N LEU A 94 6.12 -9.29 4.32
CA LEU A 94 6.96 -10.49 4.34
C LEU A 94 7.23 -10.96 5.78
N PRO A 95 7.64 -12.23 5.99
CA PRO A 95 7.87 -12.82 7.31
C PRO A 95 9.17 -12.33 7.96
N ALA A 96 9.26 -11.05 8.26
CA ALA A 96 10.39 -10.42 8.94
C ALA A 96 9.95 -9.73 10.24
N PHE A 97 10.87 -9.56 11.18
CA PHE A 97 10.58 -8.84 12.42
C PHE A 97 10.30 -7.36 12.16
N THR A 98 9.46 -6.76 12.99
CA THR A 98 9.17 -5.32 12.96
C THR A 98 10.45 -4.49 12.97
N GLN A 99 10.44 -3.36 12.27
CA GLN A 99 11.57 -2.44 12.07
C GLN A 99 12.62 -2.91 11.03
N THR A 100 12.35 -3.99 10.28
CA THR A 100 13.23 -4.42 9.20
C THR A 100 12.89 -3.69 7.90
N GLY A 101 13.88 -3.16 7.24
CA GLY A 101 13.73 -2.46 5.96
C GLY A 101 14.98 -2.56 5.10
N LEU A 102 14.79 -2.36 3.80
CA LEU A 102 15.85 -2.34 2.80
C LEU A 102 15.82 -1.01 2.05
N LEU A 103 17.01 -0.56 1.67
CA LEU A 103 17.20 0.51 0.71
C LEU A 103 17.97 -0.06 -0.47
N HIS A 104 17.41 0.06 -1.67
CA HIS A 104 17.98 -0.38 -2.92
C HIS A 104 18.54 0.83 -3.68
N LEU A 105 19.77 0.72 -4.17
CA LEU A 105 20.35 1.61 -5.17
C LEU A 105 20.25 0.90 -6.51
N CYS A 106 19.33 1.36 -7.37
CA CYS A 106 18.97 0.64 -8.59
C CYS A 106 19.71 1.18 -9.83
N THR A 107 20.26 2.40 -9.74
CA THR A 107 21.02 3.05 -10.81
C THR A 107 22.31 3.68 -10.26
N ASP A 108 23.18 4.15 -11.15
CA ASP A 108 24.41 4.86 -10.79
C ASP A 108 24.18 6.35 -10.50
N CYS A 109 22.94 6.83 -10.52
CA CYS A 109 22.60 8.23 -10.23
C CYS A 109 23.02 8.67 -8.83
N VAL A 110 22.93 7.74 -7.86
CA VAL A 110 23.38 7.96 -6.48
C VAL A 110 24.40 6.89 -6.11
N THR A 111 25.66 7.31 -5.85
CA THR A 111 26.70 6.35 -5.48
C THR A 111 26.49 5.77 -4.09
N ARG A 112 26.95 4.53 -3.88
CA ARG A 112 26.93 3.87 -2.57
C ARG A 112 27.60 4.71 -1.49
N GLU A 113 28.72 5.36 -1.82
CA GLU A 113 29.47 6.21 -0.88
C GLU A 113 28.67 7.44 -0.43
N MET A 114 27.98 8.10 -1.37
CA MET A 114 27.10 9.22 -1.05
C MET A 114 25.98 8.79 -0.12
N MET A 115 25.35 7.64 -0.42
CA MET A 115 24.27 7.10 0.38
C MET A 115 24.76 6.70 1.77
N GLN A 116 25.89 6.01 1.89
CA GLN A 116 26.47 5.61 3.17
C GLN A 116 26.75 6.81 4.08
N LYS A 117 27.29 7.92 3.52
CA LYS A 117 27.49 9.16 4.28
C LYS A 117 26.18 9.73 4.84
N LYS A 118 25.09 9.62 4.10
CA LYS A 118 23.77 10.09 4.57
C LYS A 118 23.18 9.14 5.61
N LEU A 119 23.21 7.85 5.34
CA LEU A 119 22.73 6.84 6.27
C LEU A 119 23.45 6.86 7.61
N SER A 120 24.79 7.08 7.63
CA SER A 120 25.57 7.15 8.86
C SER A 120 25.14 8.29 9.82
N ILE A 121 24.42 9.30 9.31
CA ILE A 121 23.88 10.39 10.14
C ILE A 121 22.61 9.96 10.87
N PHE A 122 21.79 9.11 10.24
CA PHE A 122 20.44 8.76 10.71
C PHE A 122 20.36 7.33 11.26
N GLN A 123 21.25 6.44 10.87
CA GLN A 123 21.29 5.07 11.36
C GLN A 123 21.97 4.96 12.72
N SER A 124 21.56 3.94 13.47
CA SER A 124 22.24 3.56 14.71
C SER A 124 23.69 3.14 14.43
N SER A 125 24.62 3.54 15.30
CA SER A 125 26.03 3.11 15.26
C SER A 125 26.20 1.63 15.65
N SER A 126 25.21 1.05 16.34
CA SER A 126 25.20 -0.36 16.78
C SER A 126 23.94 -1.04 16.26
N PRO A 127 24.00 -1.65 15.06
CA PRO A 127 22.85 -2.31 14.48
C PRO A 127 22.43 -3.55 15.31
N SER A 128 21.13 -3.83 15.33
CA SER A 128 20.61 -5.06 15.94
C SER A 128 20.91 -6.26 15.04
N TYR A 129 21.81 -7.14 15.47
CA TYR A 129 22.11 -8.37 14.73
C TYR A 129 20.89 -9.30 14.61
N VAL A 130 19.97 -9.26 15.57
CA VAL A 130 18.71 -10.02 15.50
C VAL A 130 17.85 -9.54 14.33
N LEU A 131 17.75 -8.22 14.13
CA LEU A 131 17.00 -7.68 12.99
C LEU A 131 17.69 -7.98 11.65
N ILE A 132 19.04 -7.91 11.60
CA ILE A 132 19.81 -8.26 10.39
C ILE A 132 19.61 -9.74 10.06
N ALA A 133 19.71 -10.63 11.04
CA ALA A 133 19.45 -12.05 10.85
C ALA A 133 18.01 -12.33 10.39
N SER A 134 17.03 -11.57 10.91
CA SER A 134 15.64 -11.67 10.45
C SER A 134 15.47 -11.25 8.99
N ILE A 135 16.16 -10.21 8.54
CA ILE A 135 16.17 -9.79 7.12
C ILE A 135 16.73 -10.91 6.25
N GLU A 136 17.91 -11.44 6.59
CA GLU A 136 18.58 -12.50 5.85
C GLU A 136 17.70 -13.75 5.76
N GLN A 137 17.16 -14.20 6.90
CA GLN A 137 16.30 -15.36 6.98
C GLN A 137 15.01 -15.19 6.19
N CYS A 138 14.39 -14.01 6.26
CA CYS A 138 13.19 -13.68 5.50
C CYS A 138 13.45 -13.81 3.98
N ILE A 139 14.51 -13.19 3.47
CA ILE A 139 14.86 -13.23 2.05
C ILE A 139 15.17 -14.68 1.62
N HIS A 140 15.90 -15.42 2.45
CA HIS A 140 16.21 -16.84 2.17
C HIS A 140 14.93 -17.68 2.08
N ILE A 141 14.04 -17.59 3.08
CA ILE A 141 12.78 -18.36 3.09
C ILE A 141 11.92 -18.01 1.86
N CYS A 142 11.75 -16.72 1.54
CA CYS A 142 10.93 -16.29 0.42
C CYS A 142 11.50 -16.77 -0.93
N ASN A 143 12.82 -16.77 -1.11
CA ASN A 143 13.46 -17.23 -2.34
C ASN A 143 13.37 -18.75 -2.52
N GLU A 144 13.60 -19.52 -1.46
CA GLU A 144 13.54 -20.99 -1.49
C GLU A 144 12.11 -21.53 -1.62
N ASN A 145 11.11 -20.73 -1.22
CA ASN A 145 9.71 -21.19 -1.13
C ASN A 145 8.75 -20.30 -1.94
N ARG A 146 9.09 -19.99 -3.18
CA ARG A 146 8.22 -19.19 -4.05
C ARG A 146 6.81 -19.78 -4.23
N GLY A 147 6.64 -21.08 -4.05
CA GLY A 147 5.32 -21.73 -4.03
C GLY A 147 4.37 -21.23 -2.94
N TYR A 148 4.87 -20.62 -1.86
CA TYR A 148 4.02 -20.00 -0.86
C TYR A 148 3.29 -18.74 -1.41
N PHE A 149 3.93 -18.01 -2.30
CA PHE A 149 3.32 -16.84 -2.94
C PHE A 149 2.25 -17.24 -3.97
N GLN A 150 2.43 -18.37 -4.65
CA GLN A 150 1.38 -18.97 -5.49
C GLN A 150 0.16 -19.36 -4.65
N GLN A 151 0.35 -20.02 -3.50
CA GLN A 151 -0.73 -20.38 -2.59
C GLN A 151 -1.40 -19.13 -1.98
N TYR A 152 -0.62 -18.11 -1.67
CA TYR A 152 -1.13 -16.82 -1.18
C TYR A 152 -2.02 -16.17 -2.23
N TYR A 153 -1.57 -16.10 -3.47
CA TYR A 153 -2.35 -15.60 -4.60
C TYR A 153 -3.68 -16.37 -4.77
N GLU A 154 -3.63 -17.69 -4.78
CA GLU A 154 -4.82 -18.55 -4.95
C GLU A 154 -5.86 -18.32 -3.83
N LYS A 155 -5.41 -18.22 -2.58
CA LYS A 155 -6.28 -17.92 -1.45
C LYS A 155 -6.91 -16.53 -1.56
N LEU A 156 -6.12 -15.54 -1.93
CA LEU A 156 -6.62 -14.16 -2.16
C LEU A 156 -7.64 -14.12 -3.27
N TRP A 157 -7.39 -14.80 -4.37
CA TRP A 157 -8.32 -14.85 -5.50
C TRP A 157 -9.67 -15.40 -5.09
N ILE A 158 -9.69 -16.56 -4.42
CA ILE A 158 -10.90 -17.20 -3.92
C ILE A 158 -11.65 -16.26 -2.93
N LEU A 159 -10.91 -15.60 -2.04
CA LEU A 159 -11.51 -14.65 -1.10
C LEU A 159 -12.14 -13.47 -1.84
N ARG A 160 -11.44 -12.88 -2.81
CA ARG A 160 -11.94 -11.73 -3.59
C ARG A 160 -13.19 -12.08 -4.37
N GLU A 161 -13.25 -13.26 -5.00
CA GLU A 161 -14.47 -13.75 -5.67
C GLU A 161 -15.66 -13.84 -4.69
N LYS A 162 -15.48 -14.39 -3.49
CA LYS A 162 -16.51 -14.45 -2.45
C LYS A 162 -16.95 -13.06 -1.99
N LEU A 163 -16.02 -12.11 -1.86
CA LEU A 163 -16.30 -10.74 -1.42
C LEU A 163 -17.12 -9.94 -2.44
N GLU A 164 -17.07 -10.28 -3.73
CA GLU A 164 -17.92 -9.66 -4.75
C GLU A 164 -19.41 -9.98 -4.58
N GLU A 165 -19.75 -11.05 -3.85
CA GLU A 165 -21.14 -11.40 -3.52
C GLU A 165 -21.81 -10.46 -2.51
N LEU A 166 -21.02 -9.65 -1.80
CA LEU A 166 -21.54 -8.72 -0.79
C LEU A 166 -22.39 -7.63 -1.45
N LYS A 167 -23.54 -7.35 -0.84
CA LYS A 167 -24.55 -6.46 -1.41
C LYS A 167 -24.22 -4.99 -1.20
N TYR A 168 -23.83 -4.62 0.00
CA TYR A 168 -23.66 -3.24 0.45
C TYR A 168 -22.19 -2.86 0.64
N ILE A 169 -21.42 -3.71 1.30
CA ILE A 169 -19.98 -3.55 1.41
C ILE A 169 -19.35 -3.85 0.05
N LYS A 170 -18.51 -2.94 -0.47
CA LYS A 170 -17.87 -3.11 -1.78
C LYS A 170 -16.39 -3.32 -1.64
N LEU A 171 -15.88 -4.39 -2.24
CA LEU A 171 -14.45 -4.56 -2.41
C LEU A 171 -13.96 -3.58 -3.50
N VAL A 172 -13.14 -2.62 -3.10
CA VAL A 172 -12.57 -1.64 -4.03
C VAL A 172 -11.48 -2.32 -4.88
N PRO A 173 -11.48 -2.12 -6.21
CA PRO A 173 -10.38 -2.59 -7.05
C PRO A 173 -9.05 -1.96 -6.62
N THR A 174 -8.01 -2.77 -6.50
CA THR A 174 -6.65 -2.35 -6.12
C THR A 174 -5.65 -2.95 -7.09
N ASP A 175 -4.50 -2.29 -7.33
CA ASP A 175 -3.43 -2.85 -8.15
C ASP A 175 -2.67 -3.93 -7.38
N ASP A 176 -2.44 -3.71 -6.08
CA ASP A 176 -1.96 -4.74 -5.16
C ASP A 176 -3.15 -5.54 -4.62
N ILE A 177 -3.32 -6.76 -5.10
CA ILE A 177 -4.40 -7.68 -4.68
C ILE A 177 -4.33 -8.08 -3.21
N GLY A 178 -3.16 -7.93 -2.56
CA GLY A 178 -2.96 -8.17 -1.12
C GLY A 178 -3.59 -7.09 -0.25
N LYS A 179 -4.01 -5.97 -0.83
CA LYS A 179 -4.76 -4.91 -0.15
C LYS A 179 -6.26 -5.11 -0.36
N LEU A 180 -6.98 -5.41 0.69
CA LEU A 180 -8.43 -5.55 0.67
C LEU A 180 -9.05 -4.27 1.24
N VAL A 181 -9.60 -3.45 0.37
CA VAL A 181 -10.24 -2.18 0.75
C VAL A 181 -11.75 -2.35 0.69
N PHE A 182 -12.40 -2.24 1.83
CA PHE A 182 -13.85 -2.44 1.98
C PHE A 182 -14.55 -1.10 2.07
N SER A 183 -15.24 -0.68 1.01
CA SER A 183 -16.00 0.55 1.00
C SER A 183 -17.40 0.36 1.54
N VAL A 184 -17.78 1.25 2.47
CA VAL A 184 -19.14 1.39 3.04
C VAL A 184 -19.76 2.74 2.67
N LYS A 185 -19.24 3.42 1.66
CA LYS A 185 -19.60 4.79 1.28
C LYS A 185 -21.09 5.03 1.12
N ASP A 186 -21.81 4.05 0.56
CA ASP A 186 -23.23 4.14 0.26
C ASP A 186 -24.10 3.44 1.32
N THR A 187 -23.54 3.15 2.49
CA THR A 187 -24.23 2.41 3.56
C THR A 187 -24.56 3.30 4.75
N THR A 188 -25.30 2.74 5.69
CA THR A 188 -25.71 3.42 6.94
C THR A 188 -24.62 3.54 7.98
N ILE A 189 -23.47 2.85 7.78
CA ILE A 189 -22.32 2.90 8.69
C ILE A 189 -21.13 3.62 8.04
N SER A 190 -20.23 4.13 8.86
CA SER A 190 -18.94 4.69 8.45
C SER A 190 -17.84 3.60 8.40
N GLY A 191 -16.69 3.92 7.79
CA GLY A 191 -15.53 3.04 7.83
C GLY A 191 -15.01 2.84 9.27
N GLU A 192 -15.07 3.87 10.12
CA GLU A 192 -14.69 3.78 11.53
C GLU A 192 -15.60 2.81 12.28
N GLU A 193 -16.92 2.90 12.08
CA GLU A 193 -17.88 1.96 12.67
C GLU A 193 -17.65 0.52 12.18
N LEU A 194 -17.39 0.31 10.88
CA LEU A 194 -17.03 -1.02 10.37
C LEU A 194 -15.75 -1.56 11.02
N PHE A 195 -14.73 -0.71 11.18
CA PHE A 195 -13.48 -1.07 11.83
C PHE A 195 -13.71 -1.53 13.28
N GLU A 196 -14.48 -0.76 14.06
CA GLU A 196 -14.82 -1.08 15.45
C GLU A 196 -15.63 -2.37 15.56
N ILE A 197 -16.62 -2.59 14.69
CA ILE A 197 -17.42 -3.82 14.65
C ILE A 197 -16.53 -5.04 14.38
N LEU A 198 -15.63 -4.96 13.37
CA LEU A 198 -14.72 -6.05 13.04
C LEU A 198 -13.78 -6.38 14.20
N ARG A 199 -13.22 -5.36 14.86
CA ARG A 199 -12.32 -5.54 16.00
C ARG A 199 -13.05 -6.10 17.23
N ASP A 200 -14.14 -5.48 17.65
CA ASP A 200 -14.75 -5.74 18.95
C ASP A 200 -15.65 -6.99 18.93
N ASN A 201 -16.37 -7.26 17.82
CA ASN A 201 -17.28 -8.38 17.74
C ASN A 201 -16.67 -9.63 17.08
N TYR A 202 -15.73 -9.44 16.13
CA TYR A 202 -15.15 -10.55 15.36
C TYR A 202 -13.68 -10.79 15.67
N HIS A 203 -13.05 -9.94 16.49
CA HIS A 203 -11.62 -9.99 16.83
C HIS A 203 -10.72 -10.01 15.58
N LEU A 204 -11.07 -9.16 14.62
CA LEU A 204 -10.34 -8.93 13.37
C LEU A 204 -9.78 -7.51 13.40
N GLU A 205 -8.46 -7.40 13.56
CA GLU A 205 -7.76 -6.13 13.53
C GLU A 205 -7.49 -5.74 12.07
N MET A 206 -7.96 -4.56 11.68
CA MET A 206 -7.72 -4.02 10.34
C MET A 206 -6.53 -3.07 10.38
N GLU A 207 -5.93 -2.80 9.23
CA GLU A 207 -4.76 -1.92 9.14
C GLU A 207 -5.12 -0.45 9.43
N MET A 208 -6.21 0.03 8.86
CA MET A 208 -6.73 1.37 9.13
C MET A 208 -8.17 1.52 8.67
N SER A 209 -8.82 2.59 9.14
CA SER A 209 -10.13 3.05 8.67
C SER A 209 -10.08 4.51 8.24
N GLU A 210 -10.91 4.83 7.28
CA GLU A 210 -11.24 6.17 6.84
C GLU A 210 -12.76 6.36 6.86
N LEU A 211 -13.24 7.56 6.54
CA LEU A 211 -14.67 7.87 6.63
C LEU A 211 -15.55 6.86 5.86
N TYR A 212 -15.08 6.37 4.72
CA TYR A 212 -15.89 5.57 3.80
C TYR A 212 -15.36 4.15 3.56
N TYR A 213 -14.21 3.79 4.10
CA TYR A 213 -13.63 2.46 3.88
C TYR A 213 -12.74 2.01 5.03
N VAL A 214 -12.48 0.71 5.03
CA VAL A 214 -11.52 0.03 5.91
C VAL A 214 -10.52 -0.73 5.06
N ILE A 215 -9.26 -0.79 5.49
CA ILE A 215 -8.20 -1.55 4.82
C ILE A 215 -7.82 -2.75 5.66
N ALA A 216 -7.86 -3.94 5.05
CA ALA A 216 -7.16 -5.12 5.55
C ALA A 216 -5.89 -5.32 4.72
N MET A 217 -4.77 -5.45 5.39
CA MET A 217 -3.50 -5.80 4.79
C MET A 217 -3.23 -7.28 4.99
N THR A 218 -3.01 -8.00 3.89
CA THR A 218 -2.73 -9.43 3.93
C THR A 218 -1.28 -9.72 3.61
N SER A 219 -0.83 -10.92 3.95
CA SER A 219 0.54 -11.38 3.71
C SER A 219 0.59 -12.87 3.34
N VAL A 220 1.75 -13.31 2.89
CA VAL A 220 2.02 -14.73 2.60
C VAL A 220 1.85 -15.64 3.83
N CYS A 221 1.84 -15.07 5.04
CA CYS A 221 1.70 -15.81 6.30
C CYS A 221 0.25 -16.00 6.75
N ASP A 222 -0.73 -15.40 6.05
CA ASP A 222 -2.13 -15.52 6.42
C ASP A 222 -2.68 -16.92 6.15
N THR A 223 -3.51 -17.38 7.09
CA THR A 223 -4.12 -18.70 7.03
C THR A 223 -5.46 -18.68 6.30
N GLN A 224 -5.89 -19.84 5.79
CA GLN A 224 -7.23 -19.99 5.21
C GLN A 224 -8.32 -19.68 6.26
N GLU A 225 -8.11 -20.08 7.51
CA GLU A 225 -9.03 -19.77 8.61
C GLU A 225 -9.21 -18.27 8.81
N GLY A 226 -8.12 -17.48 8.71
CA GLY A 226 -8.17 -16.03 8.80
C GLY A 226 -9.04 -15.41 7.70
N TYR A 227 -8.88 -15.88 6.47
CA TYR A 227 -9.68 -15.43 5.33
C TYR A 227 -11.16 -15.84 5.45
N ASP A 228 -11.43 -17.06 5.90
CA ASP A 228 -12.81 -17.52 6.09
C ASP A 228 -13.51 -16.75 7.21
N ARG A 229 -12.81 -16.43 8.31
CA ARG A 229 -13.35 -15.56 9.38
C ARG A 229 -13.65 -14.15 8.88
N LEU A 230 -12.75 -13.55 8.10
CA LEU A 230 -12.96 -12.23 7.52
C LEU A 230 -14.19 -12.21 6.61
N TYR A 231 -14.31 -13.18 5.71
CA TYR A 231 -15.46 -13.29 4.83
C TYR A 231 -16.78 -13.45 5.60
N GLN A 232 -16.83 -14.33 6.61
CA GLN A 232 -18.03 -14.55 7.41
C GLN A 232 -18.43 -13.30 8.18
N ALA A 233 -17.48 -12.62 8.81
CA ALA A 233 -17.74 -11.37 9.51
C ALA A 233 -18.34 -10.29 8.57
N LEU A 234 -17.70 -10.07 7.42
CA LEU A 234 -18.20 -9.09 6.45
C LEU A 234 -19.57 -9.47 5.89
N LYS A 235 -19.84 -10.75 5.66
CA LYS A 235 -21.14 -11.25 5.19
C LYS A 235 -22.25 -11.05 6.22
N GLU A 236 -21.98 -11.28 7.49
CA GLU A 236 -22.93 -11.04 8.58
C GLU A 236 -23.22 -9.54 8.69
N ILE A 237 -22.20 -8.70 8.74
CA ILE A 237 -22.35 -7.23 8.79
C ILE A 237 -23.10 -6.72 7.56
N ASP A 238 -22.78 -7.20 6.35
CA ASP A 238 -23.45 -6.82 5.11
C ASP A 238 -24.95 -7.14 5.13
N SER A 239 -25.37 -8.19 5.84
CA SER A 239 -26.79 -8.57 6.00
C SER A 239 -27.56 -7.66 6.96
N GLU A 240 -26.87 -6.99 7.89
CA GLU A 240 -27.45 -6.13 8.93
C GLU A 240 -27.50 -4.66 8.53
N ILE A 241 -26.59 -4.21 7.65
CA ILE A 241 -26.54 -2.83 7.18
C ILE A 241 -27.50 -2.60 6.00
N THR A 242 -27.79 -1.33 5.74
CA THR A 242 -28.66 -0.93 4.62
C THR A 242 -28.03 0.19 3.80
N LYS A 243 -28.58 0.43 2.61
CA LYS A 243 -28.16 1.54 1.79
C LYS A 243 -28.59 2.87 2.42
N LYS A 244 -27.72 3.87 2.37
CA LYS A 244 -28.01 5.21 2.86
C LYS A 244 -29.15 5.82 2.00
N ASN A 245 -30.22 6.28 2.63
CA ASN A 245 -31.29 7.00 1.93
C ASN A 245 -30.73 8.35 1.46
N THR A 246 -30.75 8.60 0.16
CA THR A 246 -30.20 9.80 -0.50
C THR A 246 -30.93 11.11 -0.11
N GLU A 247 -32.02 11.04 0.66
CA GLU A 247 -32.79 12.23 1.10
C GLU A 247 -32.13 13.01 2.25
N TYR A 248 -31.06 12.51 2.88
CA TYR A 248 -30.33 13.20 3.93
C TYR A 248 -28.88 13.50 3.50
N LEU A 249 -28.71 14.39 2.54
CA LEU A 249 -27.45 15.09 2.36
C LEU A 249 -27.26 16.07 3.53
N PHE A 250 -26.81 15.57 4.65
CA PHE A 250 -26.32 16.44 5.71
C PHE A 250 -24.97 17.00 5.31
N PHE A 251 -24.93 18.31 5.15
CA PHE A 251 -23.74 19.12 5.14
C PHE A 251 -22.91 18.81 6.40
N GLY A 252 -22.01 17.84 6.30
CA GLY A 252 -20.93 17.74 7.27
C GLY A 252 -20.13 19.04 7.17
N LYS A 253 -20.07 19.81 8.26
CA LYS A 253 -19.24 21.01 8.35
C LYS A 253 -17.80 20.61 8.07
N MET A 254 -17.33 20.89 6.86
CA MET A 254 -15.91 20.86 6.57
C MET A 254 -15.23 21.94 7.40
N ILE A 255 -14.52 21.54 8.45
CA ILE A 255 -13.68 22.45 9.23
C ILE A 255 -12.39 22.66 8.45
N PHE A 256 -12.31 23.73 7.69
CA PHE A 256 -11.05 24.18 7.10
C PHE A 256 -10.17 24.77 8.20
N ILE A 257 -9.15 24.04 8.63
CA ILE A 257 -8.08 24.60 9.46
C ILE A 257 -7.16 25.41 8.54
N LYS A 258 -7.31 26.72 8.58
CA LYS A 258 -6.41 27.61 7.87
C LYS A 258 -5.09 27.69 8.64
N ILE A 259 -4.08 26.93 8.24
CA ILE A 259 -2.74 27.05 8.78
C ILE A 259 -2.18 28.40 8.30
N LYS A 260 -2.03 29.36 9.21
CA LYS A 260 -1.26 30.57 8.95
C LYS A 260 0.21 30.18 8.83
N ARG A 261 0.82 30.49 7.69
CA ARG A 261 2.28 30.47 7.56
C ARG A 261 2.85 31.51 8.54
N CYS A 262 3.74 31.04 9.42
CA CYS A 262 4.69 31.89 10.13
C CYS A 262 5.87 32.17 9.23
#